data_f5d3ea49f83fd128e7ed33f1f3e9f438
#
_entry.id   f5d3ea49f83fd128e7ed33f1f3e9f438
#
_cell.length_a   1.000
_cell.length_b   1.000
_cell.length_c   1.000
_cell.angle_alpha   90.00
_cell.angle_beta   90.00
_cell.angle_gamma   90.00
#
_symmetry.space_group_name_H-M   'P 1'
#
loop_
_entity.id
_entity.type
_entity.pdbx_description
1 polymer ?
#
loop_
_entity_poly.entity_id
_entity_poly.type
_entity_poly.pdbx_seq_one_letter_code
_entity_poly.pdbx_strand_id
1 'polypeptide(L)'
;LFVIGVTVALVIAHYQNRKWQPIYQTKAQVMLDAGKNGGGYGMGTAMNGFNLQAGYRNVNNQIIMFGSHDLIRKVIDKLPFDVNCFIKGKYRNENIYKHEPVTITKSFSSPDARGIVFTISDNNDNTSYTITWTRNEHEYAVKGKYGIPLQTSLFQIKVDLNENYFPKYTFSFNFENKEDLVNSYSSRLSFDFVMKGSSVISVELTGNVAEKDIDFIDMLCETFIQESLDRKNEEASKTI
;
A
#
# COMPACT_ATOMS: atom_id res chain seq x y z
N LEU A 1 32.73 19.27 32.73
CA LEU A 1 31.31 18.90 32.76
C LEU A 1 30.59 19.28 31.46
N PHE A 2 30.71 20.52 30.95
CA PHE A 2 30.02 20.99 29.73
C PHE A 2 30.40 20.16 28.48
N VAL A 3 31.69 19.92 28.23
CA VAL A 3 32.17 19.12 27.08
C VAL A 3 31.67 17.68 27.12
N ILE A 4 31.66 17.07 28.32
CA ILE A 4 31.14 15.72 28.50
C ILE A 4 29.63 15.67 28.18
N GLY A 5 28.87 16.65 28.63
CA GLY A 5 27.43 16.74 28.37
C GLY A 5 27.13 16.87 26.86
N VAL A 6 27.89 17.71 26.14
CA VAL A 6 27.73 17.84 24.68
C VAL A 6 28.11 16.57 23.94
N THR A 7 29.19 15.89 24.35
CA THR A 7 29.59 14.61 23.72
C THR A 7 28.52 13.53 23.89
N VAL A 8 27.97 13.40 25.11
CA VAL A 8 26.89 12.42 25.38
C VAL A 8 25.64 12.76 24.56
N ALA A 9 25.26 14.04 24.49
CA ALA A 9 24.11 14.46 23.69
C ALA A 9 24.29 14.15 22.19
N LEU A 10 25.49 14.39 21.63
CA LEU A 10 25.81 14.06 20.24
C LEU A 10 25.76 12.55 19.95
N VAL A 11 26.25 11.72 20.87
CA VAL A 11 26.19 10.26 20.74
C VAL A 11 24.73 9.77 20.75
N ILE A 12 23.91 10.29 21.66
CA ILE A 12 22.47 9.96 21.73
C ILE A 12 21.75 10.40 20.45
N ALA A 13 21.99 11.63 20.01
CA ALA A 13 21.39 12.17 18.78
C ALA A 13 21.79 11.35 17.55
N HIS A 14 23.09 11.00 17.44
CA HIS A 14 23.56 10.14 16.37
C HIS A 14 22.91 8.75 16.36
N TYR A 15 22.74 8.14 17.51
CA TYR A 15 22.10 6.84 17.64
C TYR A 15 20.60 6.89 17.30
N GLN A 16 19.89 7.92 17.75
CA GLN A 16 18.48 8.14 17.43
C GLN A 16 18.27 8.40 15.95
N ASN A 17 19.11 9.24 15.34
CA ASN A 17 19.02 9.58 13.91
C ASN A 17 19.21 8.36 13.00
N ARG A 18 20.06 7.39 13.40
CA ARG A 18 20.23 6.13 12.65
C ARG A 18 19.05 5.18 12.72
N LYS A 19 18.19 5.29 13.72
CA LYS A 19 16.96 4.48 13.87
C LYS A 19 15.75 5.08 13.17
N TRP A 20 15.82 6.37 12.87
CA TRP A 20 14.68 7.08 12.30
C TRP A 20 14.42 6.64 10.86
N GLN A 21 13.16 6.21 10.60
CA GLN A 21 12.71 5.91 9.25
C GLN A 21 12.20 7.20 8.60
N PRO A 22 12.57 7.48 7.33
CA PRO A 22 12.00 8.61 6.61
C PRO A 22 10.49 8.39 6.45
N ILE A 23 9.73 9.46 6.63
CA ILE A 23 8.30 9.48 6.40
C ILE A 23 8.07 10.31 5.15
N TYR A 24 7.39 9.73 4.18
CA TYR A 24 7.00 10.37 2.93
C TYR A 24 5.52 10.70 2.97
N GLN A 25 5.14 11.78 2.31
CA GLN A 25 3.75 12.13 2.07
C GLN A 25 3.51 12.12 0.56
N THR A 26 2.69 11.20 0.12
CA THR A 26 2.26 11.09 -1.28
C THR A 26 0.93 11.79 -1.43
N LYS A 27 0.75 12.59 -2.49
CA LYS A 27 -0.46 13.37 -2.75
C LYS A 27 -0.94 13.19 -4.17
N ALA A 28 -2.24 13.02 -4.35
CA ALA A 28 -2.92 13.12 -5.63
C ALA A 28 -4.08 14.11 -5.53
N GLN A 29 -4.42 14.74 -6.64
CA GLN A 29 -5.60 15.60 -6.74
C GLN A 29 -6.62 14.94 -7.64
N VAL A 30 -7.86 14.82 -7.17
CA VAL A 30 -8.96 14.19 -7.88
C VAL A 30 -10.11 15.16 -7.99
N MET A 31 -10.63 15.32 -9.19
CA MET A 31 -11.84 16.09 -9.43
C MET A 31 -13.05 15.17 -9.31
N LEU A 32 -13.89 15.44 -8.33
CA LEU A 32 -15.13 14.71 -8.08
C LEU A 32 -16.29 15.33 -8.88
N ASP A 33 -17.23 14.50 -9.33
CA ASP A 33 -18.42 14.97 -10.02
C ASP A 33 -19.42 15.55 -9.01
N ALA A 34 -19.58 16.86 -9.02
CA ALA A 34 -20.55 17.55 -8.18
C ALA A 34 -22.02 17.21 -8.53
N GLY A 35 -22.24 16.44 -9.59
CA GLY A 35 -23.57 16.07 -10.11
C GLY A 35 -24.23 17.28 -10.76
N LYS A 36 -24.38 17.27 -12.06
CA LYS A 36 -25.35 18.13 -12.73
C LYS A 36 -26.73 17.58 -12.39
N ASN A 37 -27.36 18.10 -11.32
CA ASN A 37 -28.80 17.99 -11.22
C ASN A 37 -29.39 18.56 -12.50
N GLY A 38 -30.14 17.74 -13.22
CA GLY A 38 -30.72 18.06 -14.51
C GLY A 38 -31.30 19.45 -14.50
N GLY A 39 -30.59 20.36 -15.17
CA GLY A 39 -31.09 21.73 -15.38
C GLY A 39 -32.28 21.67 -16.28
N GLY A 40 -33.48 21.63 -15.69
CA GLY A 40 -34.66 22.10 -16.38
C GLY A 40 -34.39 23.54 -16.76
N TYR A 41 -34.42 23.83 -18.05
CA TYR A 41 -34.44 25.18 -18.58
C TYR A 41 -35.61 25.93 -17.95
N GLY A 42 -35.34 26.90 -17.10
CA GLY A 42 -36.32 27.90 -16.65
C GLY A 42 -36.80 27.77 -15.21
N MET A 43 -36.08 28.34 -14.30
CA MET A 43 -36.59 29.12 -13.17
C MET A 43 -35.42 29.71 -12.37
N GLY A 44 -35.33 31.05 -12.46
CA GLY A 44 -34.24 31.87 -12.03
C GLY A 44 -33.65 31.70 -10.66
N THR A 45 -32.50 32.19 -10.55
CA THR A 45 -31.69 32.87 -9.48
C THR A 45 -32.00 32.66 -7.99
N ALA A 46 -33.17 32.20 -7.58
CA ALA A 46 -33.50 31.94 -6.18
C ALA A 46 -33.05 30.55 -5.68
N MET A 47 -32.73 29.61 -6.58
CA MET A 47 -32.32 28.22 -6.23
C MET A 47 -30.81 27.99 -6.18
N ASN A 48 -29.96 28.97 -6.46
CA ASN A 48 -28.51 28.78 -6.46
C ASN A 48 -27.93 28.36 -5.09
N GLY A 49 -28.54 28.78 -3.99
CA GLY A 49 -28.12 28.36 -2.65
C GLY A 49 -28.39 26.88 -2.35
N PHE A 50 -29.55 26.38 -2.82
CA PHE A 50 -29.88 24.94 -2.65
C PHE A 50 -29.06 24.02 -3.52
N ASN A 51 -28.71 24.44 -4.74
CA ASN A 51 -27.88 23.67 -5.66
C ASN A 51 -26.43 23.55 -5.19
N LEU A 52 -25.88 24.60 -4.58
CA LEU A 52 -24.54 24.53 -3.98
C LEU A 52 -24.50 23.54 -2.82
N GLN A 53 -25.53 23.53 -1.95
CA GLN A 53 -25.60 22.61 -0.82
C GLN A 53 -25.81 21.15 -1.25
N ALA A 54 -26.56 20.90 -2.31
CA ALA A 54 -26.71 19.59 -2.91
C ALA A 54 -25.40 19.08 -3.55
N GLY A 55 -24.65 19.95 -4.25
CA GLY A 55 -23.32 19.65 -4.79
C GLY A 55 -22.32 19.28 -3.70
N TYR A 56 -22.27 20.01 -2.60
CA TYR A 56 -21.42 19.69 -1.45
C TYR A 56 -21.74 18.34 -0.81
N ARG A 57 -23.02 18.02 -0.64
CA ARG A 57 -23.43 16.70 -0.11
C ARG A 57 -22.98 15.58 -1.01
N ASN A 58 -23.08 15.76 -2.31
CA ASN A 58 -22.64 14.76 -3.29
C ASN A 58 -21.13 14.55 -3.22
N VAL A 59 -20.34 15.62 -3.19
CA VAL A 59 -18.88 15.54 -3.05
C VAL A 59 -18.48 14.88 -1.73
N ASN A 60 -19.11 15.25 -0.60
CA ASN A 60 -18.84 14.61 0.69
C ASN A 60 -19.15 13.11 0.69
N ASN A 61 -20.27 12.70 0.08
CA ASN A 61 -20.62 11.29 -0.05
C ASN A 61 -19.58 10.54 -0.90
N GLN A 62 -19.08 11.16 -1.97
CA GLN A 62 -18.01 10.58 -2.78
C GLN A 62 -16.70 10.45 -2.00
N ILE A 63 -16.34 11.41 -1.14
CA ILE A 63 -15.17 11.33 -0.26
C ILE A 63 -15.29 10.14 0.71
N ILE A 64 -16.47 9.98 1.35
CA ILE A 64 -16.74 8.85 2.24
C ILE A 64 -16.58 7.51 1.50
N MET A 65 -17.08 7.43 0.27
CA MET A 65 -16.92 6.23 -0.56
C MET A 65 -15.47 5.99 -0.96
N PHE A 66 -14.75 7.07 -1.30
CA PHE A 66 -13.34 7.03 -1.66
C PHE A 66 -12.46 6.49 -0.53
N GLY A 67 -12.77 6.84 0.72
CA GLY A 67 -12.09 6.35 1.93
C GLY A 67 -12.70 5.08 2.53
N SER A 68 -13.66 4.43 1.86
CA SER A 68 -14.34 3.26 2.42
C SER A 68 -13.41 2.04 2.49
N HIS A 69 -13.55 1.25 3.56
CA HIS A 69 -12.82 -0.01 3.71
C HIS A 69 -13.05 -0.98 2.56
N ASP A 70 -14.23 -0.97 1.94
CA ASP A 70 -14.55 -1.84 0.81
C ASP A 70 -13.73 -1.47 -0.43
N LEU A 71 -13.64 -0.17 -0.74
CA LEU A 71 -12.82 0.30 -1.85
C LEU A 71 -11.32 0.02 -1.61
N ILE A 72 -10.84 0.32 -0.40
CA ILE A 72 -9.44 0.04 -0.01
C ILE A 72 -9.14 -1.46 -0.13
N ARG A 73 -10.05 -2.34 0.28
CA ARG A 73 -9.89 -3.79 0.14
C ARG A 73 -9.75 -4.21 -1.33
N LYS A 74 -10.59 -3.67 -2.21
CA LYS A 74 -10.50 -3.94 -3.66
C LYS A 74 -9.18 -3.46 -4.26
N VAL A 75 -8.66 -2.34 -3.76
CA VAL A 75 -7.33 -1.82 -4.16
C VAL A 75 -6.23 -2.75 -3.70
N ILE A 76 -6.25 -3.16 -2.43
CA ILE A 76 -5.26 -4.11 -1.88
C ILE A 76 -5.28 -5.44 -2.63
N ASP A 77 -6.45 -5.89 -3.10
CA ASP A 77 -6.56 -7.13 -3.90
C ASP A 77 -5.90 -7.05 -5.27
N LYS A 78 -5.77 -5.86 -5.83
CA LYS A 78 -5.13 -5.63 -7.13
C LYS A 78 -3.63 -5.41 -7.03
N LEU A 79 -3.11 -5.16 -5.83
CA LEU A 79 -1.70 -4.82 -5.59
C LEU A 79 -0.93 -6.00 -4.97
N PRO A 80 0.35 -6.19 -5.31
CA PRO A 80 1.17 -7.28 -4.77
C PRO A 80 1.68 -6.96 -3.35
N PHE A 81 0.78 -6.56 -2.44
CA PHE A 81 1.13 -6.13 -1.09
C PHE A 81 1.11 -7.26 -0.05
N ASP A 82 0.69 -8.44 -0.46
CA ASP A 82 0.55 -9.62 0.38
C ASP A 82 1.90 -10.27 0.78
N VAL A 83 2.99 -9.91 0.07
CA VAL A 83 4.36 -10.25 0.43
C VAL A 83 5.15 -8.95 0.59
N ASN A 84 5.73 -8.75 1.77
CA ASN A 84 6.53 -7.58 2.05
C ASN A 84 8.00 -7.96 2.11
N CYS A 85 8.81 -7.46 1.16
CA CYS A 85 10.22 -7.75 1.02
C CYS A 85 11.09 -6.63 1.60
N PHE A 86 12.13 -6.99 2.35
CA PHE A 86 13.02 -6.03 2.97
C PHE A 86 14.42 -6.60 3.24
N ILE A 87 15.41 -5.73 3.28
CA ILE A 87 16.77 -6.07 3.73
C ILE A 87 16.89 -5.76 5.21
N LYS A 88 17.34 -6.75 5.99
CA LYS A 88 17.64 -6.53 7.41
C LYS A 88 18.90 -5.70 7.56
N GLY A 89 18.75 -4.46 7.99
CA GLY A 89 19.87 -3.59 8.34
C GLY A 89 20.22 -3.70 9.83
N LYS A 90 21.41 -3.21 10.20
CA LYS A 90 21.88 -3.21 11.60
C LYS A 90 21.00 -2.37 12.53
N TYR A 91 20.39 -1.31 12.01
CA TYR A 91 19.60 -0.34 12.79
C TYR A 91 18.14 -0.27 12.36
N ARG A 92 17.86 -0.51 11.07
CA ARG A 92 16.52 -0.49 10.49
C ARG A 92 16.43 -1.49 9.34
N ASN A 93 15.22 -1.99 9.09
CA ASN A 93 14.93 -2.73 7.88
C ASN A 93 14.66 -1.75 6.73
N GLU A 94 15.16 -2.06 5.55
CA GLU A 94 14.95 -1.29 4.33
C GLU A 94 14.03 -2.07 3.41
N ASN A 95 12.86 -1.49 3.10
CA ASN A 95 11.92 -2.10 2.17
C ASN A 95 12.48 -2.00 0.75
N ILE A 96 12.37 -3.09 -0.02
CA ILE A 96 12.90 -3.19 -1.38
C ILE A 96 11.78 -3.30 -2.44
N TYR A 97 10.60 -2.83 -2.15
CA TYR A 97 9.47 -2.84 -3.08
C TYR A 97 9.88 -2.29 -4.46
N LYS A 98 9.57 -3.01 -5.54
CA LYS A 98 10.00 -2.79 -6.93
C LYS A 98 11.50 -2.98 -7.21
N HIS A 99 12.31 -3.23 -6.20
CA HIS A 99 13.76 -3.46 -6.34
C HIS A 99 14.17 -4.86 -5.89
N GLU A 100 13.19 -5.75 -5.73
CA GLU A 100 13.46 -7.13 -5.37
C GLU A 100 14.20 -7.84 -6.51
N PRO A 101 15.25 -8.63 -6.20
CA PRO A 101 15.96 -9.44 -7.20
C PRO A 101 15.11 -10.58 -7.74
N VAL A 102 14.05 -10.96 -7.04
CA VAL A 102 13.10 -12.01 -7.42
C VAL A 102 11.68 -11.58 -7.10
N THR A 103 10.72 -12.07 -7.87
CA THR A 103 9.29 -11.92 -7.59
C THR A 103 8.78 -13.12 -6.80
N ILE A 104 8.19 -12.89 -5.63
CA ILE A 104 7.58 -13.92 -4.80
C ILE A 104 6.06 -13.84 -4.98
N THR A 105 5.50 -14.83 -5.67
CA THR A 105 4.05 -14.97 -5.84
C THR A 105 3.52 -15.95 -4.79
N LYS A 106 2.65 -15.48 -3.91
CA LYS A 106 2.01 -16.29 -2.87
C LYS A 106 0.71 -16.90 -3.41
N SER A 107 0.59 -18.22 -3.35
CA SER A 107 -0.66 -18.94 -3.60
C SER A 107 -1.42 -19.25 -2.31
N PHE A 108 -0.68 -19.52 -1.24
CA PHE A 108 -1.25 -19.84 0.08
C PHE A 108 -0.30 -19.42 1.21
N SER A 109 -0.85 -18.96 2.33
CA SER A 109 -0.13 -18.83 3.61
C SER A 109 -1.05 -19.24 4.77
N SER A 110 -0.52 -20.09 5.65
CA SER A 110 -1.21 -20.47 6.88
C SER A 110 -1.30 -19.28 7.84
N PRO A 111 -2.34 -19.18 8.68
CA PRO A 111 -2.35 -18.23 9.80
C PRO A 111 -1.11 -18.33 10.70
N ASP A 112 -0.54 -19.54 10.82
CA ASP A 112 0.68 -19.80 11.59
C ASP A 112 1.95 -19.18 10.99
N ALA A 113 1.92 -18.76 9.73
CA ALA A 113 3.01 -18.03 9.09
C ALA A 113 3.00 -16.52 9.44
N ARG A 114 1.93 -16.02 10.09
CA ARG A 114 1.79 -14.62 10.47
C ARG A 114 2.89 -14.23 11.45
N GLY A 115 3.55 -13.09 11.16
CA GLY A 115 4.63 -12.56 12.00
C GLY A 115 5.96 -13.30 11.88
N ILE A 116 6.05 -14.40 11.12
CA ILE A 116 7.31 -15.05 10.84
C ILE A 116 8.04 -14.27 9.74
N VAL A 117 9.31 -14.00 10.00
CA VAL A 117 10.23 -13.43 9.02
C VAL A 117 10.98 -14.57 8.35
N PHE A 118 10.80 -14.69 7.05
CA PHE A 118 11.50 -15.62 6.20
C PHE A 118 12.70 -14.93 5.57
N THR A 119 13.84 -15.61 5.50
CA THR A 119 15.04 -15.11 4.81
C THR A 119 15.27 -15.98 3.59
N ILE A 120 15.36 -15.38 2.41
CA ILE A 120 15.67 -16.05 1.16
C ILE A 120 17.08 -15.72 0.74
N SER A 121 17.82 -16.74 0.31
CA SER A 121 19.20 -16.61 -0.18
C SER A 121 19.37 -17.39 -1.46
N ASP A 122 20.05 -16.81 -2.44
CA ASP A 122 20.47 -17.52 -3.65
C ASP A 122 21.55 -18.55 -3.35
N ASN A 123 21.49 -19.72 -3.99
CA ASN A 123 22.47 -20.79 -3.80
C ASN A 123 23.68 -20.68 -4.74
N ASN A 124 23.80 -19.63 -5.51
CA ASN A 124 24.85 -19.36 -6.52
C ASN A 124 24.91 -20.38 -7.69
N ASP A 125 23.83 -21.13 -7.90
CA ASP A 125 23.69 -22.07 -9.01
C ASP A 125 22.75 -21.57 -10.10
N ASN A 126 22.19 -20.36 -9.95
CA ASN A 126 21.20 -19.68 -10.81
C ASN A 126 19.93 -20.54 -11.04
N THR A 127 19.73 -21.60 -10.28
CA THR A 127 18.62 -22.53 -10.45
C THR A 127 17.82 -22.73 -9.18
N SER A 128 18.43 -22.47 -8.01
CA SER A 128 17.82 -22.75 -6.72
C SER A 128 18.11 -21.67 -5.68
N TYR A 129 17.24 -21.62 -4.69
CA TYR A 129 17.30 -20.74 -3.53
C TYR A 129 17.06 -21.52 -2.25
N THR A 130 17.44 -20.96 -1.11
CA THR A 130 17.13 -21.50 0.21
C THR A 130 16.30 -20.48 0.99
N ILE A 131 15.22 -20.93 1.62
CA ILE A 131 14.43 -20.12 2.56
C ILE A 131 14.67 -20.65 3.95
N THR A 132 15.02 -19.75 4.87
CA THR A 132 15.23 -20.05 6.29
C THR A 132 14.27 -19.21 7.15
N TRP A 133 13.82 -19.78 8.27
CA TRP A 133 13.02 -19.07 9.28
C TRP A 133 13.23 -19.69 10.65
N THR A 134 12.97 -18.92 11.70
CA THR A 134 13.02 -19.41 13.08
C THR A 134 11.59 -19.43 13.67
N ARG A 135 11.21 -20.56 14.27
CA ARG A 135 9.95 -20.71 15.02
C ARG A 135 10.21 -21.50 16.29
N ASN A 136 9.74 -21.00 17.43
CA ASN A 136 9.91 -21.64 18.74
C ASN A 136 11.38 -22.03 19.02
N GLU A 137 12.31 -21.10 18.77
CA GLU A 137 13.77 -21.30 18.93
C GLU A 137 14.41 -22.37 18.01
N HIS A 138 13.63 -22.96 17.13
CA HIS A 138 14.14 -23.89 16.11
C HIS A 138 14.28 -23.17 14.76
N GLU A 139 15.42 -23.42 14.13
CA GLU A 139 15.69 -22.93 12.78
C GLU A 139 15.26 -23.97 11.75
N TYR A 140 14.54 -23.50 10.73
CA TYR A 140 14.06 -24.32 9.62
C TYR A 140 14.67 -23.82 8.33
N ALA A 141 14.94 -24.73 7.40
CA ALA A 141 15.44 -24.42 6.07
C ALA A 141 14.76 -25.31 5.03
N VAL A 142 14.43 -24.73 3.89
CA VAL A 142 13.86 -25.43 2.74
C VAL A 142 14.52 -24.92 1.45
N LYS A 143 14.82 -25.82 0.53
CA LYS A 143 15.35 -25.48 -0.80
C LYS A 143 14.21 -25.45 -1.82
N GLY A 144 14.18 -24.41 -2.64
CA GLY A 144 13.28 -24.24 -3.77
C GLY A 144 14.03 -24.07 -5.08
N LYS A 145 13.35 -24.23 -6.20
CA LYS A 145 13.86 -23.93 -7.54
C LYS A 145 13.08 -22.76 -8.13
N TYR A 146 13.77 -21.87 -8.85
CA TYR A 146 13.13 -20.77 -9.53
C TYR A 146 12.08 -21.27 -10.54
N GLY A 147 10.98 -20.54 -10.66
CA GLY A 147 9.89 -20.87 -11.57
C GLY A 147 9.00 -22.06 -11.14
N ILE A 148 9.38 -22.81 -10.09
CA ILE A 148 8.65 -23.99 -9.60
C ILE A 148 7.97 -23.65 -8.26
N PRO A 149 6.66 -23.94 -8.10
CA PRO A 149 5.98 -23.76 -6.84
C PRO A 149 6.62 -24.56 -5.70
N LEU A 150 6.95 -23.90 -4.61
CA LEU A 150 7.44 -24.51 -3.37
C LEU A 150 6.30 -24.57 -2.37
N GLN A 151 5.97 -25.76 -1.90
CA GLN A 151 4.93 -26.01 -0.91
C GLN A 151 5.53 -26.49 0.40
N THR A 152 5.10 -25.89 1.49
CA THR A 152 5.41 -26.25 2.87
C THR A 152 4.13 -26.30 3.69
N SER A 153 4.20 -26.68 4.97
CA SER A 153 3.05 -26.59 5.89
C SER A 153 2.61 -25.16 6.19
N LEU A 154 3.51 -24.17 6.02
CA LEU A 154 3.24 -22.78 6.34
C LEU A 154 2.83 -21.94 5.13
N PHE A 155 3.32 -22.27 3.93
CA PHE A 155 3.10 -21.48 2.74
C PHE A 155 3.25 -22.26 1.45
N GLN A 156 2.64 -21.74 0.40
CA GLN A 156 2.91 -22.14 -0.98
C GLN A 156 3.24 -20.89 -1.78
N ILE A 157 4.44 -20.84 -2.33
CA ILE A 157 4.94 -19.71 -3.10
C ILE A 157 5.62 -20.17 -4.38
N LYS A 158 5.67 -19.29 -5.37
CA LYS A 158 6.53 -19.40 -6.54
C LYS A 158 7.50 -18.23 -6.53
N VAL A 159 8.76 -18.50 -6.79
CA VAL A 159 9.85 -17.50 -6.86
C VAL A 159 10.37 -17.47 -8.29
N ASP A 160 10.22 -16.32 -8.94
CA ASP A 160 10.69 -16.08 -10.30
C ASP A 160 11.84 -15.05 -10.27
N LEU A 161 12.86 -15.22 -11.12
CA LEU A 161 13.96 -14.26 -11.24
C LEU A 161 13.48 -12.99 -11.96
N ASN A 162 13.88 -11.83 -11.45
CA ASN A 162 13.61 -10.55 -12.08
C ASN A 162 14.80 -10.11 -12.97
N GLU A 163 14.57 -9.10 -13.82
CA GLU A 163 15.62 -8.46 -14.62
C GLU A 163 16.73 -7.84 -13.73
N ASN A 164 16.37 -7.43 -12.51
CA ASN A 164 17.28 -6.91 -11.49
C ASN A 164 17.97 -8.02 -10.68
N TYR A 165 18.05 -9.22 -11.22
CA TYR A 165 18.72 -10.32 -10.56
C TYR A 165 20.21 -10.04 -10.36
N PHE A 166 20.63 -10.08 -9.10
CA PHE A 166 22.02 -10.01 -8.71
C PHE A 166 22.45 -11.37 -8.13
N PRO A 167 23.50 -12.02 -8.66
CA PRO A 167 24.02 -13.22 -8.04
C PRO A 167 24.41 -12.93 -6.59
N LYS A 168 24.09 -13.86 -5.67
CA LYS A 168 24.37 -13.76 -4.22
C LYS A 168 23.51 -12.72 -3.48
N TYR A 169 22.22 -12.70 -3.71
CA TYR A 169 21.33 -11.90 -2.88
C TYR A 169 20.93 -12.65 -1.60
N THR A 170 20.66 -11.90 -0.56
CA THR A 170 19.96 -12.36 0.66
C THR A 170 19.08 -11.24 1.12
N PHE A 171 17.79 -11.50 1.26
CA PHE A 171 16.84 -10.57 1.84
C PHE A 171 15.77 -11.30 2.65
N SER A 172 14.96 -10.57 3.37
CA SER A 172 13.89 -11.14 4.18
C SER A 172 12.54 -10.74 3.64
N PHE A 173 11.54 -11.59 3.84
CA PHE A 173 10.16 -11.27 3.55
C PHE A 173 9.24 -11.79 4.65
N ASN A 174 8.06 -11.22 4.73
CA ASN A 174 6.96 -11.69 5.56
C ASN A 174 5.65 -11.63 4.78
N PHE A 175 4.68 -12.44 5.20
CA PHE A 175 3.35 -12.41 4.65
C PHE A 175 2.50 -11.40 5.41
N GLU A 176 1.91 -10.48 4.67
CA GLU A 176 0.98 -9.50 5.21
C GLU A 176 -0.45 -10.07 5.24
N ASN A 177 -1.20 -9.66 6.24
CA ASN A 177 -2.62 -9.97 6.31
C ASN A 177 -3.41 -8.88 5.61
N LYS A 178 -4.39 -9.27 4.79
CA LYS A 178 -5.20 -8.34 4.03
C LYS A 178 -5.97 -7.34 4.91
N GLU A 179 -6.58 -7.79 6.00
CA GLU A 179 -7.33 -6.92 6.90
C GLU A 179 -6.40 -5.92 7.61
N ASP A 180 -5.20 -6.36 8.00
CA ASP A 180 -4.21 -5.50 8.64
C ASP A 180 -3.71 -4.43 7.65
N LEU A 181 -3.54 -4.79 6.37
CA LEU A 181 -3.23 -3.83 5.30
C LEU A 181 -4.36 -2.83 5.10
N VAL A 182 -5.61 -3.28 4.97
CA VAL A 182 -6.77 -2.40 4.83
C VAL A 182 -6.85 -1.39 5.96
N ASN A 183 -6.72 -1.85 7.22
CA ASN A 183 -6.74 -0.98 8.40
C ASN A 183 -5.56 0.00 8.40
N SER A 184 -4.37 -0.46 8.06
CA SER A 184 -3.16 0.36 7.97
C SER A 184 -3.30 1.47 6.93
N TYR A 185 -3.74 1.14 5.71
CA TYR A 185 -3.92 2.14 4.65
C TYR A 185 -5.06 3.10 4.98
N SER A 186 -6.20 2.60 5.49
CA SER A 186 -7.33 3.44 5.91
C SER A 186 -6.94 4.47 6.96
N SER A 187 -6.11 4.09 7.94
CA SER A 187 -5.69 4.99 9.03
C SER A 187 -4.67 6.06 8.60
N ARG A 188 -3.95 5.84 7.51
CA ARG A 188 -2.92 6.76 6.98
C ARG A 188 -3.42 7.65 5.84
N LEU A 189 -4.61 7.34 5.33
CA LEU A 189 -5.25 8.05 4.22
C LEU A 189 -6.00 9.27 4.77
N SER A 190 -5.82 10.42 4.15
CA SER A 190 -6.56 11.63 4.47
C SER A 190 -7.04 12.35 3.21
N PHE A 191 -8.13 13.10 3.35
CA PHE A 191 -8.77 13.80 2.26
C PHE A 191 -9.03 15.25 2.66
N ASP A 192 -8.60 16.18 1.84
CA ASP A 192 -8.83 17.61 2.04
C ASP A 192 -9.33 18.29 0.76
N PHE A 193 -10.16 19.31 0.93
CA PHE A 193 -10.53 20.16 -0.20
C PHE A 193 -9.37 21.07 -0.60
N VAL A 194 -8.99 21.06 -1.87
CA VAL A 194 -7.96 21.98 -2.40
C VAL A 194 -8.34 23.43 -2.21
N MET A 195 -9.63 23.73 -2.34
CA MET A 195 -10.24 25.04 -2.05
C MET A 195 -11.64 24.82 -1.49
N LYS A 196 -12.03 25.62 -0.47
CA LYS A 196 -13.40 25.57 0.04
C LYS A 196 -14.39 25.81 -1.09
N GLY A 197 -15.29 24.86 -1.32
CA GLY A 197 -16.29 24.94 -2.35
C GLY A 197 -15.88 24.39 -3.71
N SER A 198 -14.68 23.88 -3.86
CA SER A 198 -14.29 23.18 -5.08
C SER A 198 -14.73 21.71 -5.04
N SER A 199 -14.90 21.13 -6.22
CA SER A 199 -15.06 19.69 -6.40
C SER A 199 -13.70 18.95 -6.51
N VAL A 200 -12.60 19.65 -6.31
CA VAL A 200 -11.25 19.06 -6.33
C VAL A 200 -10.82 18.77 -4.91
N ILE A 201 -10.48 17.52 -4.66
CA ILE A 201 -9.94 17.05 -3.38
C ILE A 201 -8.47 16.67 -3.54
N SER A 202 -7.71 16.86 -2.47
CA SER A 202 -6.39 16.27 -2.28
C SER A 202 -6.55 14.97 -1.52
N VAL A 203 -6.01 13.90 -2.07
CA VAL A 203 -5.88 12.60 -1.42
C VAL A 203 -4.44 12.49 -0.96
N GLU A 204 -4.22 12.29 0.33
CA GLU A 204 -2.90 12.26 0.94
C GLU A 204 -2.69 10.95 1.68
N LEU A 205 -1.52 10.36 1.50
CA LEU A 205 -1.10 9.14 2.18
C LEU A 205 0.28 9.36 2.79
N THR A 206 0.41 9.06 4.07
CA THR A 206 1.69 9.16 4.79
C THR A 206 2.25 7.78 5.06
N GLY A 207 3.49 7.52 4.66
CA GLY A 207 4.12 6.20 4.82
C GLY A 207 5.64 6.22 4.73
N ASN A 208 6.24 5.05 4.87
CA ASN A 208 7.70 4.90 4.89
C ASN A 208 8.28 4.40 3.55
N VAL A 209 7.43 3.99 2.61
CA VAL A 209 7.81 3.45 1.29
C VAL A 209 7.05 4.20 0.22
N ALA A 210 7.67 5.27 -0.30
CA ALA A 210 7.02 6.20 -1.23
C ALA A 210 6.46 5.51 -2.48
N GLU A 211 7.21 4.59 -3.09
CA GLU A 211 6.78 3.86 -4.30
C GLU A 211 5.53 3.00 -4.06
N LYS A 212 5.45 2.35 -2.89
CA LYS A 212 4.29 1.56 -2.47
C LYS A 212 3.06 2.43 -2.23
N ASP A 213 3.27 3.61 -1.65
CA ASP A 213 2.21 4.57 -1.38
C ASP A 213 1.73 5.26 -2.67
N ILE A 214 2.60 5.49 -3.66
CA ILE A 214 2.23 5.98 -4.99
C ILE A 214 1.35 4.96 -5.70
N ASP A 215 1.78 3.69 -5.79
CA ASP A 215 0.99 2.64 -6.44
C ASP A 215 -0.37 2.45 -5.78
N PHE A 216 -0.43 2.60 -4.46
CA PHE A 216 -1.71 2.52 -3.74
C PHE A 216 -2.65 3.67 -4.14
N ILE A 217 -2.16 4.92 -4.15
CA ILE A 217 -2.99 6.09 -4.50
C ILE A 217 -3.45 6.01 -5.96
N ASP A 218 -2.57 5.62 -6.88
CA ASP A 218 -2.91 5.48 -8.29
C ASP A 218 -3.98 4.42 -8.50
N MET A 219 -3.81 3.24 -7.90
CA MET A 219 -4.81 2.16 -7.96
C MET A 219 -6.12 2.54 -7.25
N LEU A 220 -6.06 3.33 -6.16
CA LEU A 220 -7.24 3.82 -5.46
C LEU A 220 -8.05 4.77 -6.35
N CYS A 221 -7.38 5.71 -7.02
CA CYS A 221 -8.02 6.63 -7.96
C CYS A 221 -8.64 5.87 -9.14
N GLU A 222 -7.90 4.94 -9.74
CA GLU A 222 -8.38 4.12 -10.86
C GLU A 222 -9.61 3.29 -10.47
N THR A 223 -9.54 2.59 -9.33
CA THR A 223 -10.65 1.76 -8.84
C THR A 223 -11.88 2.59 -8.51
N PHE A 224 -11.72 3.78 -7.92
CA PHE A 224 -12.83 4.69 -7.65
C PHE A 224 -13.50 5.20 -8.93
N ILE A 225 -12.70 5.56 -9.94
CA ILE A 225 -13.22 6.02 -11.25
C ILE A 225 -14.02 4.89 -11.88
N GLN A 226 -13.48 3.67 -11.92
CA GLN A 226 -14.16 2.51 -12.50
C GLN A 226 -15.50 2.23 -11.80
N GLU A 227 -15.53 2.20 -10.46
CA GLU A 227 -16.77 1.98 -9.71
C GLU A 227 -17.81 3.09 -9.93
N SER A 228 -17.32 4.32 -10.11
CA SER A 228 -18.20 5.47 -10.38
C SER A 228 -18.84 5.35 -11.76
N LEU A 229 -18.10 4.88 -12.76
CA LEU A 229 -18.59 4.62 -14.11
C LEU A 229 -19.59 3.46 -14.12
N ASP A 230 -19.25 2.34 -13.46
CA ASP A 230 -20.11 1.16 -13.39
C ASP A 230 -21.48 1.51 -12.78
N ARG A 231 -21.49 2.29 -11.70
CA ARG A 231 -22.70 2.76 -11.05
C ARG A 231 -23.57 3.65 -11.96
N LYS A 232 -22.95 4.59 -12.68
CA LYS A 232 -23.66 5.43 -13.66
C LYS A 232 -24.28 4.59 -14.78
N ASN A 233 -23.58 3.58 -15.25
CA ASN A 233 -24.06 2.66 -16.27
C ASN A 233 -25.25 1.83 -15.77
N GLU A 234 -25.19 1.33 -14.52
CA GLU A 234 -26.30 0.62 -13.89
C GLU A 234 -27.56 1.50 -13.73
N GLU A 235 -27.36 2.75 -13.27
CA GLU A 235 -28.47 3.72 -13.14
C GLU A 235 -29.12 4.00 -14.50
N ALA A 236 -28.29 4.19 -15.54
CA ALA A 236 -28.79 4.40 -16.90
C ALA A 236 -29.57 3.18 -17.43
N SER A 237 -29.07 1.95 -17.16
CA SER A 237 -29.73 0.70 -17.59
C SER A 237 -31.08 0.45 -16.90
N LYS A 238 -31.27 0.95 -15.68
CA LYS A 238 -32.52 0.79 -14.92
C LYS A 238 -33.60 1.83 -15.34
N THR A 239 -33.20 2.83 -16.12
CA THR A 239 -34.10 3.95 -16.53
C THR A 239 -34.66 3.72 -17.94
N ILE A 240 -34.20 2.70 -18.65
CA ILE A 240 -34.70 2.22 -19.95
C ILE A 240 -35.69 1.08 -19.71
#